data_49265c228ad1c18b6736510a82b92757
#
_entry.id   49265c228ad1c18b6736510a82b92757
#
_cell.length_a   1.000
_cell.length_b   1.000
_cell.length_c   1.000
_cell.angle_alpha   90.00
_cell.angle_beta   90.00
_cell.angle_gamma   90.00
#
_symmetry.space_group_name_H-M   'P 1'
#
loop_
_entity.id
_entity.type
_entity.pdbx_description
1 polymer ?
#
loop_
_entity_poly.entity_id
_entity_poly.type
_entity_poly.pdbx_seq_one_letter_code
_entity_poly.pdbx_strand_id
1 'polypeptide(L)'
;MKKKFAAFVLCLICLLSAVGCGQAKLDTQTPPTADQSAMADDYLTTISGTYVELFPEMSKSEYRNIWMDAATPLVGAENAEAATDMLLGMCTAELYGPEAAEKYAASPDSMAFNCYFLGGVDKFVMDGHTISGLDAQGQEVFSHTYKLLDEENENGFIFYQSEDENSGQFTYFAFSPDTMETTYHLEFRYAEDLSDLQSWFEGNYAYWNAAAIAEDYDQATMKHVIELFTTENLSAAK
;
A
#
# COMPACT_ATOMS: atom_id res chain seq x y z
N MET A 1 6.54 -2.27 -37.51
CA MET A 1 6.53 -0.98 -36.78
C MET A 1 6.35 -1.34 -35.33
N LYS A 2 7.44 -1.30 -34.53
CA LYS A 2 7.40 -1.63 -33.09
C LYS A 2 6.80 -0.44 -32.35
N LYS A 3 5.56 -0.55 -31.87
CA LYS A 3 4.98 0.41 -30.95
C LYS A 3 5.68 0.25 -29.61
N LYS A 4 6.40 1.29 -29.20
CA LYS A 4 6.98 1.37 -27.86
C LYS A 4 5.84 1.52 -26.87
N PHE A 5 5.58 0.49 -26.09
CA PHE A 5 4.81 0.61 -24.86
C PHE A 5 5.66 1.43 -23.88
N ALA A 6 5.31 2.67 -23.67
CA ALA A 6 5.82 3.43 -22.55
C ALA A 6 5.08 2.89 -21.33
N ALA A 7 5.75 2.06 -20.54
CA ALA A 7 5.27 1.65 -19.25
C ALA A 7 5.32 2.87 -18.32
N PHE A 8 4.19 3.57 -18.19
CA PHE A 8 3.99 4.51 -17.09
C PHE A 8 3.56 3.66 -15.91
N VAL A 9 4.51 3.29 -15.09
CA VAL A 9 4.27 2.69 -13.79
C VAL A 9 3.80 3.82 -12.87
N LEU A 10 2.49 4.00 -12.79
CA LEU A 10 1.90 4.73 -11.68
C LEU A 10 1.62 3.70 -10.61
N CYS A 11 2.57 3.55 -9.72
CA CYS A 11 2.39 2.76 -8.53
C CYS A 11 1.19 3.24 -7.71
N LEU A 12 0.70 2.34 -6.93
CA LEU A 12 -0.15 2.52 -5.76
C LEU A 12 0.31 3.71 -4.87
N ILE A 13 0.37 4.89 -5.42
CA ILE A 13 0.59 6.11 -4.70
C ILE A 13 -0.64 6.93 -4.97
N CYS A 14 -1.46 7.00 -3.97
CA CYS A 14 -2.51 7.97 -3.73
C CYS A 14 -2.72 8.97 -4.85
N LEU A 15 -3.91 8.99 -5.34
CA LEU A 15 -4.50 10.05 -6.14
C LEU A 15 -4.09 11.45 -5.64
N LEU A 16 -2.97 11.93 -6.10
CA LEU A 16 -2.78 13.37 -6.20
C LEU A 16 -3.43 13.78 -7.52
N SER A 17 -4.70 14.13 -7.44
CA SER A 17 -5.42 14.81 -8.50
C SER A 17 -4.68 16.08 -8.87
N ALA A 18 -3.85 16.01 -9.90
CA ALA A 18 -3.37 17.17 -10.61
C ALA A 18 -4.54 17.79 -11.38
N VAL A 19 -5.28 18.66 -10.71
CA VAL A 19 -6.25 19.53 -11.36
C VAL A 19 -5.48 20.52 -12.20
N GLY A 20 -5.69 20.42 -13.50
CA GLY A 20 -5.17 21.36 -14.50
C GLY A 20 -5.60 22.78 -14.25
N CYS A 21 -4.72 23.70 -14.65
CA CYS A 21 -4.87 25.14 -14.64
C CYS A 21 -6.24 25.64 -15.10
N GLY A 22 -6.95 26.25 -14.19
CA GLY A 22 -8.03 27.18 -14.44
C GLY A 22 -8.06 28.19 -13.31
N GLN A 23 -7.69 29.45 -13.58
CA GLN A 23 -7.74 30.52 -12.61
C GLN A 23 -9.16 30.72 -12.10
N ALA A 24 -9.41 30.34 -10.85
CA ALA A 24 -10.54 30.81 -10.06
C ALA A 24 -10.04 31.23 -8.68
N LYS A 25 -10.57 32.32 -8.22
CA LYS A 25 -10.17 33.10 -7.03
C LYS A 25 -10.02 32.23 -5.79
N LEU A 26 -8.95 32.54 -5.05
CA LEU A 26 -8.72 32.13 -3.67
C LEU A 26 -9.94 32.46 -2.81
N ASP A 27 -10.70 31.47 -2.44
CA ASP A 27 -11.50 31.53 -1.22
C ASP A 27 -10.67 30.81 -0.14
N THR A 28 -10.38 31.55 0.90
CA THR A 28 -9.71 31.11 2.11
C THR A 28 -10.41 29.90 2.70
N GLN A 29 -9.87 28.72 2.45
CA GLN A 29 -10.33 27.53 3.17
C GLN A 29 -9.82 27.59 4.60
N THR A 30 -10.77 27.49 5.50
CA THR A 30 -10.64 27.33 6.94
C THR A 30 -9.72 26.10 7.22
N PRO A 31 -8.86 26.17 8.25
CA PRO A 31 -8.07 25.00 8.65
C PRO A 31 -8.99 23.80 8.91
N PRO A 32 -8.53 22.56 8.66
CA PRO A 32 -9.32 21.37 8.94
C PRO A 32 -9.72 21.35 10.42
N THR A 33 -11.02 21.34 10.62
CA THR A 33 -11.64 21.39 11.93
C THR A 33 -11.48 20.05 12.64
N ALA A 34 -11.62 20.05 13.95
CA ALA A 34 -11.52 18.97 14.92
C ALA A 34 -12.06 17.57 14.52
N ASP A 35 -12.76 17.45 13.40
CA ASP A 35 -13.35 16.21 12.90
C ASP A 35 -12.33 15.29 12.20
N GLN A 36 -11.29 15.83 11.57
CA GLN A 36 -10.24 15.00 10.96
C GLN A 36 -9.27 14.44 12.00
N SER A 37 -9.01 15.19 13.06
CA SER A 37 -8.20 14.71 14.19
C SER A 37 -8.92 13.61 14.97
N ALA A 38 -10.23 13.70 15.14
CA ALA A 38 -11.02 12.67 15.82
C ALA A 38 -11.14 11.37 15.00
N MET A 39 -11.20 11.47 13.66
CA MET A 39 -11.16 10.28 12.76
C MET A 39 -9.80 9.60 12.78
N ALA A 40 -8.71 10.36 12.88
CA ALA A 40 -7.37 9.80 12.97
C ALA A 40 -7.13 9.06 14.30
N ASP A 41 -7.66 9.57 15.42
CA ASP A 41 -7.55 8.91 16.73
C ASP A 41 -8.20 7.52 16.76
N ASP A 42 -9.23 7.31 15.94
CA ASP A 42 -9.96 6.06 15.92
C ASP A 42 -9.53 5.11 14.77
N TYR A 43 -8.59 5.52 13.90
CA TYR A 43 -8.26 4.74 12.70
C TYR A 43 -7.87 3.29 13.02
N LEU A 44 -6.99 3.04 13.98
CA LEU A 44 -6.62 1.67 14.37
C LEU A 44 -7.82 0.86 14.86
N THR A 45 -8.81 1.49 15.50
CA THR A 45 -10.03 0.80 15.94
C THR A 45 -10.94 0.43 14.76
N THR A 46 -10.88 1.19 13.66
CA THR A 46 -11.68 0.90 12.45
C THR A 46 -11.14 -0.25 11.63
N ILE A 47 -9.84 -0.56 11.80
CA ILE A 47 -9.15 -1.64 11.09
C ILE A 47 -8.87 -2.85 11.96
N SER A 48 -9.62 -3.05 13.05
CA SER A 48 -9.46 -4.24 13.91
C SER A 48 -9.72 -5.52 13.12
N GLY A 49 -8.78 -6.48 13.22
CA GLY A 49 -8.85 -7.75 12.48
C GLY A 49 -7.50 -8.44 12.36
N THR A 50 -7.50 -9.58 11.67
CA THR A 50 -6.28 -10.30 11.29
C THR A 50 -6.03 -10.12 9.80
N TYR A 51 -4.79 -9.81 9.44
CA TYR A 51 -4.40 -9.45 8.08
C TYR A 51 -3.24 -10.31 7.60
N VAL A 52 -3.32 -10.74 6.35
CA VAL A 52 -2.28 -11.47 5.63
C VAL A 52 -1.76 -10.64 4.45
N GLU A 53 -0.61 -11.01 3.90
CA GLU A 53 -0.06 -10.34 2.73
C GLU A 53 -1.01 -10.39 1.53
N LEU A 54 -1.32 -9.24 0.94
CA LEU A 54 -2.25 -9.14 -0.17
C LEU A 54 -1.77 -9.87 -1.43
N PHE A 55 -0.52 -9.66 -1.83
CA PHE A 55 -0.04 -10.13 -3.13
C PHE A 55 0.06 -11.65 -3.28
N PRO A 56 0.51 -12.43 -2.28
CA PRO A 56 0.39 -13.88 -2.31
C PRO A 56 -1.06 -14.35 -2.48
N GLU A 57 -1.99 -13.69 -1.79
CA GLU A 57 -3.41 -14.05 -1.87
C GLU A 57 -3.98 -13.77 -3.27
N MET A 58 -3.84 -12.57 -3.81
CA MET A 58 -4.39 -12.20 -5.11
C MET A 58 -3.67 -12.87 -6.30
N SER A 59 -2.47 -13.41 -6.08
CA SER A 59 -1.69 -14.15 -7.09
C SER A 59 -2.05 -15.63 -7.20
N LYS A 60 -2.96 -16.14 -6.35
CA LYS A 60 -3.42 -17.52 -6.42
C LYS A 60 -4.01 -17.84 -7.80
N SER A 61 -3.69 -19.01 -8.33
CA SER A 61 -4.09 -19.41 -9.69
C SER A 61 -5.59 -19.40 -9.93
N GLU A 62 -6.38 -19.56 -8.87
CA GLU A 62 -7.84 -19.51 -8.93
C GLU A 62 -8.40 -18.13 -9.31
N TYR A 63 -7.63 -17.05 -9.10
CA TYR A 63 -8.02 -15.68 -9.44
C TYR A 63 -7.55 -15.23 -10.82
N ARG A 64 -6.78 -16.05 -11.56
CA ARG A 64 -6.23 -15.65 -12.86
C ARG A 64 -7.32 -15.19 -13.84
N ASN A 65 -8.48 -15.83 -13.84
CA ASN A 65 -9.58 -15.42 -14.71
C ASN A 65 -10.13 -14.03 -14.33
N ILE A 66 -10.15 -13.68 -13.06
CA ILE A 66 -10.59 -12.34 -12.61
C ILE A 66 -9.63 -11.28 -13.13
N TRP A 67 -8.33 -11.52 -13.06
CA TRP A 67 -7.31 -10.65 -13.63
C TRP A 67 -7.49 -10.45 -15.13
N MET A 68 -7.70 -11.53 -15.89
CA MET A 68 -7.92 -11.51 -17.33
C MET A 68 -9.18 -10.73 -17.69
N ASP A 69 -10.28 -10.97 -16.96
CA ASP A 69 -11.56 -10.32 -17.18
C ASP A 69 -11.47 -8.81 -16.89
N ALA A 70 -10.74 -8.41 -15.84
CA ALA A 70 -10.51 -7.01 -15.50
C ALA A 70 -9.61 -6.29 -16.52
N ALA A 71 -8.56 -6.95 -17.03
CA ALA A 71 -7.63 -6.37 -17.99
C ALA A 71 -8.21 -6.25 -19.42
N THR A 72 -9.03 -7.21 -19.84
CA THR A 72 -9.55 -7.31 -21.21
C THR A 72 -10.21 -6.03 -21.73
N PRO A 73 -11.12 -5.36 -20.99
CA PRO A 73 -11.75 -4.12 -21.47
C PRO A 73 -10.77 -2.94 -21.59
N LEU A 74 -9.64 -2.99 -20.90
CA LEU A 74 -8.65 -1.91 -20.86
C LEU A 74 -7.60 -2.03 -21.96
N VAL A 75 -7.14 -3.25 -22.26
CA VAL A 75 -6.01 -3.49 -23.18
C VAL A 75 -6.35 -4.36 -24.39
N GLY A 76 -7.55 -4.94 -24.45
CA GLY A 76 -7.96 -5.91 -25.47
C GLY A 76 -7.59 -7.35 -25.11
N ALA A 77 -8.36 -8.31 -25.61
CA ALA A 77 -8.21 -9.72 -25.27
C ALA A 77 -6.81 -10.29 -25.66
N GLU A 78 -6.24 -9.78 -26.74
CA GLU A 78 -4.91 -10.20 -27.21
C GLU A 78 -3.75 -9.75 -26.31
N ASN A 79 -3.97 -8.75 -25.46
CA ASN A 79 -2.95 -8.21 -24.54
C ASN A 79 -3.24 -8.53 -23.08
N ALA A 80 -4.43 -9.06 -22.75
CA ALA A 80 -4.87 -9.23 -21.36
C ALA A 80 -3.95 -10.16 -20.55
N GLU A 81 -3.45 -11.24 -21.16
CA GLU A 81 -2.51 -12.14 -20.49
C GLU A 81 -1.19 -11.46 -20.14
N ALA A 82 -0.59 -10.76 -21.10
CA ALA A 82 0.67 -10.04 -20.89
C ALA A 82 0.50 -8.90 -19.87
N ALA A 83 -0.65 -8.22 -19.88
CA ALA A 83 -0.97 -7.19 -18.89
C ALA A 83 -1.13 -7.78 -17.48
N THR A 84 -1.83 -8.91 -17.36
CA THR A 84 -1.97 -9.64 -16.09
C THR A 84 -0.60 -10.04 -15.54
N ASP A 85 0.26 -10.64 -16.36
CA ASP A 85 1.61 -11.05 -15.94
C ASP A 85 2.47 -9.84 -15.52
N MET A 86 2.33 -8.71 -16.21
CA MET A 86 2.98 -7.46 -15.84
C MET A 86 2.50 -6.95 -14.48
N LEU A 87 1.19 -6.92 -14.25
CA LEU A 87 0.62 -6.42 -12.99
C LEU A 87 1.04 -7.30 -11.80
N LEU A 88 0.98 -8.62 -11.95
CA LEU A 88 1.45 -9.56 -10.93
C LEU A 88 2.96 -9.43 -10.65
N GLY A 89 3.74 -8.95 -11.62
CA GLY A 89 5.17 -8.69 -11.48
C GLY A 89 5.52 -7.31 -10.91
N MET A 90 4.55 -6.41 -10.69
CA MET A 90 4.81 -5.06 -10.17
C MET A 90 5.19 -5.04 -8.70
N CYS A 91 4.74 -6.01 -7.93
CA CYS A 91 5.13 -6.19 -6.55
C CYS A 91 6.05 -7.39 -6.40
N THR A 92 7.16 -7.20 -5.74
CA THR A 92 8.21 -8.19 -5.53
C THR A 92 8.49 -8.37 -4.04
N ALA A 93 8.95 -9.55 -3.65
CA ALA A 93 9.42 -9.82 -2.29
C ALA A 93 10.93 -9.57 -2.11
N GLU A 94 11.63 -9.05 -3.13
CA GLU A 94 13.08 -9.20 -3.20
C GLU A 94 13.87 -7.89 -3.09
N LEU A 95 13.30 -6.74 -3.50
CA LEU A 95 14.09 -5.53 -3.65
C LEU A 95 13.43 -4.29 -3.04
N TYR A 96 14.09 -3.70 -2.05
CA TYR A 96 13.74 -2.42 -1.46
C TYR A 96 14.99 -1.72 -0.90
N GLY A 97 14.85 -0.47 -0.45
CA GLY A 97 15.92 0.30 0.15
C GLY A 97 16.89 0.92 -0.87
N PRO A 98 18.13 1.24 -0.46
CA PRO A 98 19.11 1.96 -1.30
C PRO A 98 19.41 1.24 -2.63
N GLU A 99 19.40 -0.09 -2.62
CA GLU A 99 19.64 -0.91 -3.82
C GLU A 99 18.50 -0.77 -4.84
N ALA A 100 17.26 -0.73 -4.36
CA ALA A 100 16.08 -0.46 -5.21
C ALA A 100 16.15 0.97 -5.78
N ALA A 101 16.50 1.96 -4.94
CA ALA A 101 16.65 3.35 -5.36
C ALA A 101 17.68 3.50 -6.48
N GLU A 102 18.85 2.85 -6.36
CA GLU A 102 19.89 2.86 -7.40
C GLU A 102 19.40 2.19 -8.70
N LYS A 103 18.81 1.00 -8.59
CA LYS A 103 18.30 0.25 -9.76
C LYS A 103 17.25 1.03 -10.51
N TYR A 104 16.26 1.59 -9.82
CA TYR A 104 15.13 2.27 -10.46
C TYR A 104 15.49 3.68 -10.93
N ALA A 105 16.47 4.36 -10.32
CA ALA A 105 17.03 5.58 -10.89
C ALA A 105 17.67 5.33 -12.26
N ALA A 106 18.31 4.17 -12.45
CA ALA A 106 18.93 3.78 -13.72
C ALA A 106 17.92 3.21 -14.73
N SER A 107 16.80 2.65 -14.29
CA SER A 107 15.80 1.96 -15.10
C SER A 107 14.37 2.19 -14.58
N PRO A 108 13.84 3.42 -14.68
CA PRO A 108 12.52 3.75 -14.13
C PRO A 108 11.38 2.88 -14.65
N ASP A 109 11.48 2.44 -15.92
CA ASP A 109 10.47 1.58 -16.56
C ASP A 109 10.38 0.17 -15.94
N SER A 110 11.33 -0.19 -15.08
CA SER A 110 11.35 -1.48 -14.37
C SER A 110 11.00 -1.36 -12.90
N MET A 111 10.47 -0.22 -12.49
CA MET A 111 10.13 0.05 -11.10
C MET A 111 9.10 -0.96 -10.59
N ALA A 112 9.36 -1.48 -9.39
CA ALA A 112 8.45 -2.32 -8.63
C ALA A 112 8.56 -1.97 -7.14
N PHE A 113 7.54 -2.35 -6.38
CA PHE A 113 7.54 -2.18 -4.93
C PHE A 113 7.66 -3.54 -4.24
N ASN A 114 8.35 -3.56 -3.13
CA ASN A 114 8.23 -4.66 -2.19
C ASN A 114 6.98 -4.39 -1.33
N CYS A 115 5.95 -5.22 -1.52
CA CYS A 115 4.67 -5.08 -0.81
C CYS A 115 4.46 -6.16 0.26
N TYR A 116 5.50 -6.89 0.59
CA TYR A 116 5.47 -7.99 1.55
C TYR A 116 5.82 -7.51 2.96
N PHE A 117 5.48 -8.32 3.94
CA PHE A 117 5.81 -8.01 5.33
C PHE A 117 7.29 -8.26 5.59
N LEU A 118 7.89 -7.43 6.44
CA LEU A 118 9.26 -7.54 6.87
C LEU A 118 9.34 -8.02 8.33
N GLY A 119 10.57 -8.36 8.77
CA GLY A 119 10.81 -8.67 10.18
C GLY A 119 10.30 -10.02 10.66
N GLY A 120 10.03 -10.96 9.73
CA GLY A 120 9.59 -12.32 10.06
C GLY A 120 8.10 -12.42 10.43
N VAL A 121 7.33 -11.37 10.13
CA VAL A 121 5.87 -11.37 10.31
C VAL A 121 5.21 -12.02 9.11
N ASP A 122 4.26 -12.92 9.35
CA ASP A 122 3.40 -13.58 8.36
C ASP A 122 1.96 -13.06 8.45
N LYS A 123 1.54 -12.60 9.64
CA LYS A 123 0.24 -11.99 9.88
C LYS A 123 0.33 -10.84 10.84
N PHE A 124 -0.46 -9.81 10.59
CA PHE A 124 -0.72 -8.75 11.56
C PHE A 124 -2.08 -8.93 12.21
N VAL A 125 -2.15 -8.68 13.52
CA VAL A 125 -3.40 -8.61 14.28
C VAL A 125 -3.53 -7.18 14.80
N MET A 126 -4.61 -6.52 14.40
CA MET A 126 -5.00 -5.20 14.88
C MET A 126 -6.14 -5.36 15.87
N ASP A 127 -5.94 -4.92 17.14
CA ASP A 127 -6.97 -4.97 18.19
C ASP A 127 -7.00 -3.63 18.94
N GLY A 128 -7.87 -2.74 18.49
CA GLY A 128 -7.88 -1.36 18.95
C GLY A 128 -6.55 -0.70 18.69
N HIS A 129 -5.89 -0.21 19.74
CA HIS A 129 -4.57 0.41 19.65
C HIS A 129 -3.40 -0.59 19.78
N THR A 130 -3.66 -1.88 19.83
CA THR A 130 -2.62 -2.91 19.85
C THR A 130 -2.38 -3.45 18.45
N ILE A 131 -1.11 -3.47 18.01
CA ILE A 131 -0.67 -4.16 16.81
C ILE A 131 0.24 -5.30 17.22
N SER A 132 -0.06 -6.51 16.76
CA SER A 132 0.75 -7.69 16.97
C SER A 132 1.17 -8.30 15.63
N GLY A 133 2.37 -8.85 15.57
CA GLY A 133 2.87 -9.64 14.45
C GLY A 133 3.00 -11.10 14.83
N LEU A 134 2.53 -12.00 13.97
CA LEU A 134 2.68 -13.45 14.13
C LEU A 134 3.56 -14.00 13.00
N ASP A 135 4.40 -14.98 13.31
CA ASP A 135 5.16 -15.71 12.29
C ASP A 135 4.31 -16.78 11.58
N ALA A 136 4.88 -17.46 10.59
CA ALA A 136 4.23 -18.54 9.83
C ALA A 136 3.81 -19.74 10.70
N GLN A 137 4.31 -19.87 11.92
CA GLN A 137 3.91 -20.88 12.89
C GLN A 137 2.84 -20.35 13.86
N GLY A 138 2.40 -19.10 13.71
CA GLY A 138 1.46 -18.41 14.56
C GLY A 138 2.04 -18.01 15.92
N GLN A 139 3.37 -17.95 16.03
CA GLN A 139 4.04 -17.46 17.25
C GLN A 139 4.17 -15.94 17.17
N GLU A 140 3.99 -15.29 18.33
CA GLU A 140 4.12 -13.85 18.42
C GLU A 140 5.57 -13.39 18.17
N VAL A 141 5.75 -12.53 17.19
CA VAL A 141 7.02 -11.84 16.88
C VAL A 141 7.12 -10.58 17.72
N PHE A 142 6.03 -9.84 17.81
CA PHE A 142 5.88 -8.65 18.65
C PHE A 142 4.41 -8.42 18.99
N SER A 143 4.16 -7.63 20.04
CA SER A 143 2.85 -7.11 20.40
C SER A 143 3.05 -5.82 21.18
N HIS A 144 2.58 -4.69 20.63
CA HIS A 144 2.78 -3.36 21.22
C HIS A 144 1.50 -2.54 21.18
N THR A 145 1.37 -1.60 22.13
CA THR A 145 0.32 -0.60 22.13
C THR A 145 0.84 0.68 21.48
N TYR A 146 0.01 1.30 20.65
CA TYR A 146 0.38 2.45 19.83
C TYR A 146 -0.47 3.68 20.14
N LYS A 147 0.15 4.84 20.03
CA LYS A 147 -0.50 6.14 20.10
C LYS A 147 -0.33 6.89 18.79
N LEU A 148 -1.35 7.63 18.43
CA LEU A 148 -1.32 8.54 17.28
C LEU A 148 -0.22 9.59 17.47
N LEU A 149 0.51 9.88 16.38
CA LEU A 149 1.40 11.03 16.29
C LEU A 149 0.71 12.15 15.52
N ASP A 150 0.84 13.38 16.04
CA ASP A 150 0.41 14.59 15.36
C ASP A 150 1.52 15.04 14.38
N GLU A 151 1.70 14.26 13.31
CA GLU A 151 2.70 14.48 12.29
C GLU A 151 2.02 14.86 10.98
N GLU A 152 2.26 16.11 10.53
CA GLU A 152 1.83 16.55 9.20
C GLU A 152 2.76 15.95 8.14
N ASN A 153 2.20 15.39 7.08
CA ASN A 153 2.94 14.89 5.94
C ASN A 153 2.19 15.13 4.62
N GLU A 154 2.95 15.29 3.55
CA GLU A 154 2.42 15.60 2.22
C GLU A 154 1.55 14.48 1.64
N ASN A 155 1.72 13.26 2.11
CA ASN A 155 1.04 12.06 1.60
C ASN A 155 -0.23 11.69 2.37
N GLY A 156 -0.54 12.40 3.45
CA GLY A 156 -1.73 12.16 4.28
C GLY A 156 -1.66 10.89 5.13
N PHE A 157 -0.47 10.29 5.30
CA PHE A 157 -0.31 9.11 6.14
C PHE A 157 -0.66 9.40 7.60
N ILE A 158 -1.21 8.39 8.26
CA ILE A 158 -1.55 8.41 9.68
C ILE A 158 -0.42 7.69 10.42
N PHE A 159 0.33 8.43 11.23
CA PHE A 159 1.48 7.89 11.95
C PHE A 159 1.11 7.50 13.36
N TYR A 160 1.66 6.35 13.77
CA TYR A 160 1.57 5.83 15.12
C TYR A 160 2.95 5.51 15.69
N GLN A 161 3.10 5.67 16.99
CA GLN A 161 4.31 5.31 17.72
C GLN A 161 3.97 4.32 18.82
N SER A 162 4.77 3.27 18.96
CA SER A 162 4.70 2.37 20.11
C SER A 162 4.89 3.11 21.43
N GLU A 163 4.08 2.77 22.42
CA GLU A 163 4.25 3.23 23.80
C GLU A 163 5.25 2.37 24.59
N ASP A 164 5.65 1.22 24.03
CA ASP A 164 6.58 0.31 24.66
C ASP A 164 8.03 0.70 24.35
N GLU A 165 8.91 0.45 25.32
CA GLU A 165 10.35 0.58 25.12
C GLU A 165 10.88 -0.60 24.29
N ASN A 166 11.85 -0.33 23.41
CA ASN A 166 12.56 -1.36 22.63
C ASN A 166 11.69 -2.12 21.61
N SER A 167 10.79 -1.43 20.93
CA SER A 167 9.94 -2.01 19.88
C SER A 167 10.70 -2.28 18.56
N GLY A 168 11.97 -1.85 18.44
CA GLY A 168 12.82 -2.08 17.26
C GLY A 168 12.16 -1.57 15.99
N GLN A 169 12.19 -2.39 14.94
CA GLN A 169 11.57 -2.02 13.65
C GLN A 169 10.04 -1.79 13.70
N PHE A 170 9.39 -2.16 14.79
CA PHE A 170 7.96 -1.95 15.00
C PHE A 170 7.65 -0.72 15.86
N THR A 171 8.62 0.20 16.02
CA THR A 171 8.47 1.43 16.82
C THR A 171 7.45 2.39 16.19
N TYR A 172 7.50 2.57 14.88
CA TYR A 172 6.59 3.47 14.16
C TYR A 172 5.82 2.71 13.09
N PHE A 173 4.54 3.08 12.93
CA PHE A 173 3.69 2.68 11.81
C PHE A 173 3.19 3.91 11.08
N ALA A 174 3.10 3.82 9.76
CA ALA A 174 2.49 4.81 8.87
C ALA A 174 1.45 4.10 8.03
N PHE A 175 0.17 4.39 8.24
CA PHE A 175 -0.94 3.83 7.47
C PHE A 175 -1.36 4.78 6.36
N SER A 176 -1.66 4.25 5.17
CA SER A 176 -2.38 4.99 4.14
C SER A 176 -3.74 5.42 4.69
N PRO A 177 -4.19 6.64 4.36
CA PRO A 177 -5.51 7.12 4.79
C PRO A 177 -6.67 6.42 4.06
N ASP A 178 -6.36 5.55 3.11
CA ASP A 178 -7.37 4.81 2.37
C ASP A 178 -8.14 3.87 3.30
N THR A 179 -9.44 3.80 3.09
CA THR A 179 -10.32 3.01 3.95
C THR A 179 -10.58 1.63 3.35
N MET A 180 -10.69 0.62 4.21
CA MET A 180 -11.11 -0.73 3.82
C MET A 180 -12.43 -0.77 3.05
N GLU A 181 -13.27 0.25 3.21
CA GLU A 181 -14.55 0.38 2.48
C GLU A 181 -14.35 0.73 1.01
N THR A 182 -13.24 1.40 0.67
CA THR A 182 -12.95 1.89 -0.68
C THR A 182 -11.90 1.06 -1.40
N THR A 183 -10.89 0.59 -0.71
CA THR A 183 -9.74 -0.13 -1.28
C THR A 183 -9.77 -1.63 -1.00
N TYR A 184 -10.54 -2.06 0.00
CA TYR A 184 -10.66 -3.47 0.45
C TYR A 184 -9.36 -4.09 0.97
N HIS A 185 -8.33 -3.29 1.17
CA HIS A 185 -7.04 -3.70 1.70
C HIS A 185 -6.40 -2.56 2.51
N LEU A 186 -5.36 -2.89 3.26
CA LEU A 186 -4.54 -1.94 4.00
C LEU A 186 -3.20 -1.75 3.31
N GLU A 187 -2.71 -0.52 3.33
CA GLU A 187 -1.34 -0.19 2.99
C GLU A 187 -0.68 0.49 4.18
N PHE A 188 0.50 0.03 4.54
CA PHE A 188 1.23 0.59 5.67
C PHE A 188 2.73 0.32 5.59
N ARG A 189 3.46 1.10 6.35
CA ARG A 189 4.91 0.96 6.52
C ARG A 189 5.22 0.93 8.01
N TYR A 190 6.35 0.35 8.38
CA TYR A 190 6.85 0.37 9.76
C TYR A 190 8.37 0.40 9.79
N ALA A 191 8.95 1.07 10.78
CA ALA A 191 10.39 1.21 10.96
C ALA A 191 10.74 1.56 12.42
N GLU A 192 12.01 1.39 12.76
CA GLU A 192 12.57 1.85 14.03
C GLU A 192 12.63 3.38 14.09
N ASP A 193 12.96 4.03 12.97
CA ASP A 193 13.07 5.48 12.86
C ASP A 193 11.94 6.07 12.01
N LEU A 194 11.27 7.10 12.51
CA LEU A 194 10.20 7.80 11.81
C LEU A 194 10.64 8.36 10.46
N SER A 195 11.88 8.86 10.37
CA SER A 195 12.44 9.43 9.14
C SER A 195 12.49 8.42 7.99
N ASP A 196 12.59 7.13 8.28
CA ASP A 196 12.59 6.07 7.26
C ASP A 196 11.20 5.85 6.63
N LEU A 197 10.14 6.38 7.25
CA LEU A 197 8.77 6.26 6.75
C LEU A 197 8.31 7.47 5.92
N GLN A 198 9.05 8.58 5.95
CA GLN A 198 8.68 9.84 5.32
C GLN A 198 8.91 9.88 3.81
N SER A 199 9.82 9.04 3.28
CA SER A 199 10.13 8.98 1.86
C SER A 199 9.83 7.61 1.25
N TRP A 200 9.20 7.61 0.06
CA TRP A 200 8.91 6.40 -0.71
C TRP A 200 10.07 5.92 -1.57
N PHE A 201 10.95 6.84 -1.96
CA PHE A 201 11.94 6.61 -3.00
C PHE A 201 13.38 6.71 -2.49
N GLU A 202 13.55 7.06 -1.22
CA GLU A 202 14.85 7.25 -0.59
C GLU A 202 14.89 6.54 0.78
N GLY A 203 16.11 6.29 1.26
CA GLY A 203 16.35 5.71 2.58
C GLY A 203 16.32 4.18 2.63
N ASN A 204 16.31 3.67 3.86
CA ASN A 204 16.44 2.23 4.13
C ASN A 204 15.28 1.40 3.63
N TYR A 205 14.10 2.01 3.49
CA TYR A 205 12.86 1.36 3.07
C TYR A 205 12.31 1.94 1.76
N ALA A 206 13.18 2.52 0.91
CA ALA A 206 12.77 2.99 -0.41
C ALA A 206 12.13 1.84 -1.21
N TYR A 207 11.03 2.13 -1.91
CA TYR A 207 10.27 1.16 -2.70
C TYR A 207 9.71 -0.02 -1.90
N TRP A 208 9.42 0.20 -0.62
CA TRP A 208 8.70 -0.76 0.20
C TRP A 208 7.44 -0.14 0.80
N ASN A 209 6.33 -0.86 0.67
CA ASN A 209 5.05 -0.52 1.25
C ASN A 209 4.25 -1.81 1.44
N ALA A 210 4.08 -2.25 2.67
CA ALA A 210 3.31 -3.45 2.97
C ALA A 210 1.87 -3.28 2.50
N ALA A 211 1.33 -4.33 1.88
CA ALA A 211 -0.08 -4.40 1.50
C ALA A 211 -0.72 -5.64 2.13
N ALA A 212 -1.86 -5.46 2.77
CA ALA A 212 -2.51 -6.48 3.57
C ALA A 212 -4.01 -6.59 3.27
N ILE A 213 -4.54 -7.80 3.30
CA ILE A 213 -5.98 -8.07 3.20
C ILE A 213 -6.46 -8.80 4.46
N ALA A 214 -7.71 -8.58 4.88
CA ALA A 214 -8.28 -9.32 6.00
C ALA A 214 -8.20 -10.84 5.74
N GLU A 215 -7.77 -11.63 6.74
CA GLU A 215 -7.59 -13.07 6.58
C GLU A 215 -8.89 -13.80 6.18
N ASP A 216 -10.03 -13.28 6.62
CA ASP A 216 -11.36 -13.82 6.36
C ASP A 216 -12.04 -13.22 5.11
N TYR A 217 -11.25 -12.61 4.19
CA TYR A 217 -11.78 -12.05 2.96
C TYR A 217 -12.59 -13.08 2.15
N ASP A 218 -13.63 -12.63 1.48
CA ASP A 218 -14.38 -13.46 0.55
C ASP A 218 -13.96 -13.24 -0.91
N GLN A 219 -14.48 -14.08 -1.80
CA GLN A 219 -14.17 -13.98 -3.23
C GLN A 219 -14.61 -12.66 -3.86
N ALA A 220 -15.66 -12.04 -3.34
CA ALA A 220 -16.14 -10.76 -3.85
C ALA A 220 -15.16 -9.64 -3.50
N THR A 221 -14.66 -9.63 -2.28
CA THR A 221 -13.61 -8.72 -1.82
C THR A 221 -12.36 -8.85 -2.68
N MET A 222 -11.86 -10.06 -2.89
CA MET A 222 -10.68 -10.30 -3.74
C MET A 222 -10.91 -9.83 -5.18
N LYS A 223 -12.10 -10.07 -5.72
CA LYS A 223 -12.45 -9.57 -7.05
C LYS A 223 -12.38 -8.04 -7.13
N HIS A 224 -12.92 -7.34 -6.13
CA HIS A 224 -12.88 -5.87 -6.09
C HIS A 224 -11.45 -5.35 -6.03
N VAL A 225 -10.60 -5.93 -5.19
CA VAL A 225 -9.18 -5.55 -5.10
C VAL A 225 -8.48 -5.72 -6.45
N ILE A 226 -8.66 -6.86 -7.13
CA ILE A 226 -8.05 -7.14 -8.43
C ILE A 226 -8.56 -6.16 -9.49
N GLU A 227 -9.87 -5.89 -9.53
CA GLU A 227 -10.46 -4.95 -10.48
C GLU A 227 -9.96 -3.52 -10.26
N LEU A 228 -9.86 -3.09 -9.00
CA LEU A 228 -9.33 -1.77 -8.62
C LEU A 228 -7.88 -1.65 -9.06
N PHE A 229 -7.01 -2.55 -8.60
CA PHE A 229 -5.59 -2.56 -8.94
C PHE A 229 -5.34 -2.59 -10.46
N THR A 230 -6.09 -3.42 -11.18
CA THR A 230 -6.00 -3.51 -12.64
C THR A 230 -6.40 -2.19 -13.31
N THR A 231 -7.49 -1.58 -12.86
CA THR A 231 -8.01 -0.34 -13.43
C THR A 231 -7.05 0.82 -13.21
N GLU A 232 -6.54 0.99 -12.02
CA GLU A 232 -5.60 2.05 -11.67
C GLU A 232 -4.31 1.96 -12.49
N ASN A 233 -3.75 0.77 -12.61
CA ASN A 233 -2.47 0.57 -13.28
C ASN A 233 -2.56 0.53 -14.82
N LEU A 234 -3.67 0.10 -15.40
CA LEU A 234 -3.84 0.04 -16.85
C LEU A 234 -4.56 1.26 -17.45
N SER A 235 -5.35 2.02 -16.66
CA SER A 235 -6.04 3.22 -17.17
C SER A 235 -5.13 4.44 -17.26
N ALA A 236 -4.09 4.52 -16.45
CA ALA A 236 -3.11 5.61 -16.49
C ALA A 236 -2.24 5.62 -17.77
N ALA A 237 -2.29 4.55 -18.57
CA ALA A 237 -1.53 4.40 -19.82
C ALA A 237 -2.20 5.06 -21.06
N LYS A 238 -3.29 5.82 -20.88
CA LYS A 238 -3.97 6.59 -21.93
C LYS A 238 -3.62 8.06 -21.82
#